data_507f41735a11a455432b50007ca5b62c
#
_entry.id   507f41735a11a455432b50007ca5b62c
#
_cell.length_a   1.000
_cell.length_b   1.000
_cell.length_c   1.000
_cell.angle_alpha   90.00
_cell.angle_beta   90.00
_cell.angle_gamma   90.00
#
_symmetry.space_group_name_H-M   'P 1'
#
loop_
_entity.id
_entity.type
_entity.pdbx_description
1 polymer ?
#
loop_
_entity_poly.entity_id
_entity_poly.type
_entity_poly.pdbx_seq_one_letter_code
_entity_poly.pdbx_strand_id
1 'polypeptide(L)'
;MRVGITLILLVVLALFVGSYYLKYPDIVPATITVSTENLPAEVMSKVSGRIDSMFVTEKQHVAAGDILAVLENPADLNDVLRVKSMLGELDSTMNTLQTESMQLGELQQPYAAYTKAKDDYAFFLSADYHNRKIAVINKQIAAQKGILQKSCAQLSVSKAQLASAQRLFEMDSALFAKGMLSLAEYETAKNGYLQQMQSYESARLGIDNQRMGILQSEQSIFDLEQQRIETENNLRITLSAAAEYLLAQITAWEKSYVVSAPCDGIVTMTKYWQKNQNVNAGEVLMTVVPEGDVRIIGKILLPPQGAGKVKVGQTVNVKFDSYPYMEYGMVKVTIRNISLVPVQVKEGEKAYMLEVEFPEKLTTTYHKELTFSQEMTGTAEIITDDLRLLDKFTNPIKSVIKK
;
A
#
# COMPACT_ATOMS: atom_id res chain seq x y z
N MET A 1 -63.66 -69.51 -4.57
CA MET A 1 -62.53 -68.84 -3.83
C MET A 1 -61.15 -68.91 -4.52
N ARG A 2 -60.74 -69.98 -5.13
CA ARG A 2 -59.38 -70.08 -5.73
C ARG A 2 -59.14 -69.12 -6.89
N VAL A 3 -60.11 -68.87 -7.76
CA VAL A 3 -59.97 -67.96 -8.94
C VAL A 3 -59.80 -66.49 -8.51
N GLY A 4 -60.46 -66.05 -7.39
CA GLY A 4 -60.32 -64.67 -6.89
C GLY A 4 -58.93 -64.38 -6.28
N ILE A 5 -58.32 -65.39 -5.62
CA ILE A 5 -56.98 -65.28 -5.03
C ILE A 5 -55.93 -65.17 -6.13
N THR A 6 -56.07 -65.98 -7.19
CA THR A 6 -55.13 -65.94 -8.33
C THR A 6 -55.25 -64.63 -9.10
N LEU A 7 -56.41 -64.05 -9.23
CA LEU A 7 -56.59 -62.76 -9.88
C LEU A 7 -55.99 -61.61 -9.06
N ILE A 8 -56.17 -61.65 -7.74
CA ILE A 8 -55.54 -60.67 -6.84
C ILE A 8 -54.03 -60.79 -6.89
N LEU A 9 -53.48 -62.02 -6.90
CA LEU A 9 -52.05 -62.27 -6.99
C LEU A 9 -51.48 -61.76 -8.31
N LEU A 10 -52.20 -61.93 -9.43
CA LEU A 10 -51.81 -61.46 -10.75
C LEU A 10 -51.80 -59.92 -10.83
N VAL A 11 -52.80 -59.25 -10.20
CA VAL A 11 -52.86 -57.78 -10.09
C VAL A 11 -51.73 -57.26 -9.23
N VAL A 12 -51.42 -57.86 -8.08
CA VAL A 12 -50.32 -57.49 -7.22
C VAL A 12 -48.96 -57.70 -7.96
N LEU A 13 -48.82 -58.81 -8.69
CA LEU A 13 -47.61 -59.06 -9.49
C LEU A 13 -47.45 -58.00 -10.59
N ALA A 14 -48.55 -57.64 -11.28
CA ALA A 14 -48.54 -56.58 -12.30
C ALA A 14 -48.22 -55.21 -11.73
N LEU A 15 -48.70 -54.89 -10.52
CA LEU A 15 -48.34 -53.66 -9.79
C LEU A 15 -46.86 -53.67 -9.39
N PHE A 16 -46.30 -54.79 -8.95
CA PHE A 16 -44.87 -54.90 -8.63
C PHE A 16 -44.00 -54.76 -9.88
N VAL A 17 -44.37 -55.38 -11.00
CA VAL A 17 -43.68 -55.23 -12.28
C VAL A 17 -43.78 -53.79 -12.80
N GLY A 18 -44.96 -53.16 -12.69
CA GLY A 18 -45.19 -51.76 -13.05
C GLY A 18 -44.36 -50.81 -12.18
N SER A 19 -44.26 -51.05 -10.87
CA SER A 19 -43.46 -50.30 -9.92
C SER A 19 -41.94 -50.40 -10.19
N TYR A 20 -41.49 -51.46 -10.87
CA TYR A 20 -40.08 -51.57 -11.27
C TYR A 20 -39.72 -50.64 -12.45
N TYR A 21 -40.66 -50.38 -13.37
CA TYR A 21 -40.45 -49.51 -14.53
C TYR A 21 -40.71 -48.02 -14.20
N LEU A 22 -41.50 -47.72 -13.16
CA LEU A 22 -41.76 -46.34 -12.76
C LEU A 22 -40.63 -45.80 -11.94
N LYS A 23 -39.92 -44.82 -12.53
CA LYS A 23 -38.89 -44.05 -11.88
C LYS A 23 -39.49 -42.75 -11.35
N TYR A 24 -39.04 -42.34 -10.18
CA TYR A 24 -39.46 -41.14 -9.48
C TYR A 24 -38.20 -40.41 -8.97
N PRO A 25 -38.05 -39.12 -9.24
CA PRO A 25 -36.88 -38.35 -8.75
C PRO A 25 -36.92 -38.24 -7.24
N ASP A 26 -35.78 -38.54 -6.61
CA ASP A 26 -35.58 -38.25 -5.18
C ASP A 26 -35.23 -36.77 -5.01
N ILE A 27 -35.91 -36.10 -4.06
CA ILE A 27 -35.78 -34.65 -3.88
C ILE A 27 -35.17 -34.39 -2.49
N VAL A 28 -34.11 -33.61 -2.47
CA VAL A 28 -33.53 -33.11 -1.24
C VAL A 28 -33.88 -31.64 -1.07
N PRO A 29 -34.73 -31.29 -0.08
CA PRO A 29 -35.07 -29.90 0.19
C PRO A 29 -33.94 -29.18 0.93
N ALA A 30 -33.69 -27.92 0.54
CA ALA A 30 -32.70 -27.04 1.14
C ALA A 30 -33.22 -25.58 1.10
N THR A 31 -32.64 -24.71 1.93
CA THR A 31 -32.94 -23.28 1.88
C THR A 31 -32.01 -22.60 0.89
N ILE A 32 -32.54 -21.66 0.11
CA ILE A 32 -31.76 -20.86 -0.84
C ILE A 32 -31.91 -19.38 -0.54
N THR A 33 -30.80 -18.65 -0.65
CA THR A 33 -30.78 -17.19 -0.71
C THR A 33 -30.19 -16.79 -2.06
N VAL A 34 -30.92 -16.00 -2.82
CA VAL A 34 -30.53 -15.54 -4.14
C VAL A 34 -30.10 -14.08 -4.05
N SER A 35 -28.91 -13.81 -4.50
CA SER A 35 -28.25 -12.50 -4.46
C SER A 35 -27.46 -12.30 -5.74
N THR A 36 -26.83 -11.16 -5.87
CA THR A 36 -25.88 -10.89 -6.94
C THR A 36 -24.46 -11.39 -6.59
N GLU A 37 -23.62 -11.64 -7.58
CA GLU A 37 -22.22 -12.01 -7.36
C GLU A 37 -21.50 -10.92 -6.57
N ASN A 38 -21.79 -9.66 -6.86
CA ASN A 38 -21.33 -8.50 -6.12
C ASN A 38 -22.37 -8.14 -5.04
N LEU A 39 -22.06 -8.45 -3.79
CA LEU A 39 -22.91 -8.13 -2.66
C LEU A 39 -22.95 -6.62 -2.41
N PRO A 40 -24.08 -6.07 -1.95
CA PRO A 40 -24.13 -4.71 -1.46
C PRO A 40 -23.10 -4.46 -0.39
N ALA A 41 -22.33 -3.38 -0.52
CA ALA A 41 -21.28 -3.02 0.41
C ALA A 41 -21.84 -2.12 1.51
N GLU A 42 -21.86 -2.62 2.74
CA GLU A 42 -22.25 -1.84 3.90
C GLU A 42 -21.14 -0.86 4.29
N VAL A 43 -21.49 0.41 4.37
CA VAL A 43 -20.61 1.49 4.79
C VAL A 43 -20.84 1.79 6.25
N MET A 44 -19.89 1.37 7.11
CA MET A 44 -20.01 1.48 8.56
C MET A 44 -19.19 2.64 9.10
N SER A 45 -19.71 3.31 10.13
CA SER A 45 -18.94 4.27 10.92
C SER A 45 -17.84 3.56 11.71
N LYS A 46 -16.61 4.09 11.69
CA LYS A 46 -15.49 3.51 12.46
C LYS A 46 -15.36 4.11 13.86
N VAL A 47 -15.89 5.32 14.04
CA VAL A 47 -15.89 6.03 15.33
C VAL A 47 -17.30 6.46 15.69
N SER A 48 -17.57 6.63 16.98
CA SER A 48 -18.80 7.25 17.44
C SER A 48 -18.67 8.75 17.34
N GLY A 49 -19.71 9.41 16.81
CA GLY A 49 -19.72 10.85 16.64
C GLY A 49 -21.03 11.33 16.03
N ARG A 50 -21.06 12.58 15.64
CA ARG A 50 -22.17 13.20 14.94
C ARG A 50 -21.83 13.37 13.47
N ILE A 51 -22.77 13.18 12.56
CA ILE A 51 -22.58 13.49 11.14
C ILE A 51 -22.50 15.00 10.98
N ASP A 52 -21.35 15.52 10.59
CA ASP A 52 -21.18 16.94 10.32
C ASP A 52 -21.68 17.31 8.93
N SER A 53 -21.28 16.55 7.92
CA SER A 53 -21.65 16.82 6.53
C SER A 53 -21.99 15.53 5.81
N MET A 54 -23.01 15.59 4.93
CA MET A 54 -23.42 14.52 4.05
C MET A 54 -23.41 15.04 2.61
N PHE A 55 -22.70 14.38 1.74
CA PHE A 55 -22.45 14.82 0.35
C PHE A 55 -23.27 14.07 -0.67
N VAL A 56 -24.04 13.05 -0.24
CA VAL A 56 -24.84 12.20 -1.13
C VAL A 56 -26.28 12.15 -0.69
N THR A 57 -27.14 11.84 -1.66
CA THR A 57 -28.61 11.65 -1.48
C THR A 57 -29.01 10.21 -1.80
N GLU A 58 -30.21 9.82 -1.37
CA GLU A 58 -30.79 8.51 -1.69
C GLU A 58 -30.82 8.27 -3.19
N LYS A 59 -30.39 7.07 -3.62
CA LYS A 59 -30.30 6.62 -5.02
C LYS A 59 -29.32 7.41 -5.90
N GLN A 60 -28.36 8.09 -5.30
CA GLN A 60 -27.28 8.77 -6.05
C GLN A 60 -26.24 7.76 -6.49
N HIS A 61 -25.76 7.90 -7.73
CA HIS A 61 -24.58 7.18 -8.24
C HIS A 61 -23.30 7.73 -7.63
N VAL A 62 -22.42 6.85 -7.20
CA VAL A 62 -21.12 7.17 -6.63
C VAL A 62 -20.04 6.28 -7.22
N ALA A 63 -18.85 6.83 -7.34
CA ALA A 63 -17.66 6.08 -7.72
C ALA A 63 -16.89 5.60 -6.46
N ALA A 64 -16.10 4.55 -6.62
CA ALA A 64 -15.22 4.07 -5.57
C ALA A 64 -14.27 5.18 -5.08
N GLY A 65 -14.26 5.43 -3.78
CA GLY A 65 -13.47 6.50 -3.16
C GLY A 65 -14.19 7.84 -3.00
N ASP A 66 -15.37 8.04 -3.58
CA ASP A 66 -16.15 9.26 -3.38
C ASP A 66 -16.49 9.45 -1.89
N ILE A 67 -16.39 10.70 -1.42
CA ILE A 67 -16.72 11.04 -0.03
C ILE A 67 -18.23 11.11 0.11
N LEU A 68 -18.79 10.25 0.97
CA LEU A 68 -20.22 10.14 1.22
C LEU A 68 -20.67 11.03 2.39
N ALA A 69 -19.91 11.01 3.46
CA ALA A 69 -20.18 11.78 4.66
C ALA A 69 -18.89 12.06 5.45
N VAL A 70 -18.92 13.08 6.30
CA VAL A 70 -17.85 13.39 7.26
C VAL A 70 -18.45 13.44 8.65
N LEU A 71 -17.77 12.80 9.59
CA LEU A 71 -18.10 12.82 11.00
C LEU A 71 -17.49 14.06 11.67
N GLU A 72 -18.16 14.57 12.68
CA GLU A 72 -17.71 15.72 13.46
C GLU A 72 -16.31 15.49 14.04
N ASN A 73 -15.42 16.40 13.74
CA ASN A 73 -14.03 16.39 14.19
C ASN A 73 -13.47 17.83 14.22
N PRO A 74 -12.36 18.07 14.91
CA PRO A 74 -11.79 19.43 15.04
C PRO A 74 -11.12 19.96 13.76
N ALA A 75 -10.90 19.13 12.72
CA ALA A 75 -10.23 19.53 11.50
C ALA A 75 -11.25 19.87 10.39
N ASP A 76 -10.89 20.81 9.52
CA ASP A 76 -11.64 21.09 8.30
C ASP A 76 -11.20 20.13 7.18
N LEU A 77 -12.17 19.48 6.50
CA LEU A 77 -11.90 18.54 5.42
C LEU A 77 -11.08 19.17 4.28
N ASN A 78 -11.43 20.40 3.88
CA ASN A 78 -10.77 21.05 2.74
C ASN A 78 -9.32 21.39 3.08
N ASP A 79 -9.05 21.82 4.31
CA ASP A 79 -7.70 22.10 4.78
C ASP A 79 -6.85 20.83 4.81
N VAL A 80 -7.41 19.71 5.27
CA VAL A 80 -6.71 18.41 5.27
C VAL A 80 -6.43 17.93 3.85
N LEU A 81 -7.41 18.00 2.94
CA LEU A 81 -7.21 17.62 1.54
C LEU A 81 -6.17 18.51 0.83
N ARG A 82 -6.14 19.81 1.16
CA ARG A 82 -5.13 20.73 0.67
C ARG A 82 -3.73 20.35 1.14
N VAL A 83 -3.55 20.01 2.41
CA VAL A 83 -2.28 19.52 2.95
C VAL A 83 -1.87 18.21 2.26
N LYS A 84 -2.81 17.31 2.05
CA LYS A 84 -2.55 16.03 1.36
C LYS A 84 -2.08 16.23 -0.09
N SER A 85 -2.72 17.14 -0.84
CA SER A 85 -2.30 17.46 -2.21
C SER A 85 -0.90 18.07 -2.25
N MET A 86 -0.56 18.95 -1.30
CA MET A 86 0.78 19.54 -1.18
C MET A 86 1.88 18.51 -0.90
N LEU A 87 1.57 17.46 -0.13
CA LEU A 87 2.51 16.35 0.12
C LEU A 87 2.74 15.49 -1.15
N GLY A 88 1.73 15.38 -2.02
CA GLY A 88 1.85 14.66 -3.30
C GLY A 88 2.72 15.37 -4.34
N GLU A 89 2.87 16.71 -4.25
CA GLU A 89 3.65 17.53 -5.16
C GLU A 89 5.09 17.81 -4.66
N LEU A 90 5.62 16.98 -3.78
CA LEU A 90 6.92 17.16 -3.11
C LEU A 90 8.10 17.42 -4.08
N ASP A 91 7.95 17.14 -5.36
CA ASP A 91 9.02 17.26 -6.37
C ASP A 91 9.00 18.61 -7.15
N SER A 92 7.96 19.42 -7.07
CA SER A 92 7.83 20.49 -8.07
C SER A 92 7.81 21.93 -7.56
N THR A 93 7.53 22.24 -6.31
CA THR A 93 7.59 23.64 -5.87
C THR A 93 7.91 23.80 -4.38
N MET A 94 9.11 24.31 -4.07
CA MET A 94 9.43 24.99 -2.81
C MET A 94 8.68 26.33 -2.72
N ASN A 95 7.38 26.34 -3.02
CA ASN A 95 6.61 27.56 -2.87
C ASN A 95 6.32 27.77 -1.38
N THR A 96 6.76 28.91 -0.91
CA THR A 96 6.39 29.51 0.39
C THR A 96 4.88 29.37 0.58
N LEU A 97 4.50 28.44 1.45
CA LEU A 97 3.14 28.40 1.96
C LEU A 97 2.90 29.72 2.67
N GLN A 98 2.00 30.51 2.11
CA GLN A 98 1.38 31.58 2.90
C GLN A 98 0.79 30.90 4.13
N THR A 99 1.12 31.38 5.30
CA THR A 99 0.64 30.89 6.59
C THR A 99 -0.84 31.29 6.72
N GLU A 100 -1.71 30.71 5.91
CA GLU A 100 -3.14 30.73 6.16
C GLU A 100 -3.39 29.88 7.39
N SER A 101 -4.20 30.36 8.30
CA SER A 101 -4.58 29.62 9.50
C SER A 101 -5.43 28.41 9.09
N MET A 102 -4.78 27.25 8.91
CA MET A 102 -5.46 25.99 8.60
C MET A 102 -5.99 25.36 9.88
N GLN A 103 -7.22 24.86 9.81
CA GLN A 103 -7.86 24.17 10.93
C GLN A 103 -7.65 22.66 10.78
N LEU A 104 -6.54 22.15 11.34
CA LEU A 104 -6.09 20.78 11.17
C LEU A 104 -6.37 19.88 12.39
N GLY A 105 -6.94 20.42 13.48
CA GLY A 105 -7.26 19.61 14.67
C GLY A 105 -6.10 18.76 15.16
N GLU A 106 -6.30 17.44 15.22
CA GLU A 106 -5.28 16.47 15.65
C GLU A 106 -4.05 16.44 14.73
N LEU A 107 -4.18 16.85 13.49
CA LEU A 107 -3.09 16.89 12.50
C LEU A 107 -2.20 18.13 12.64
N GLN A 108 -2.53 19.07 13.53
CA GLN A 108 -1.77 20.32 13.73
C GLN A 108 -0.31 20.05 14.13
N GLN A 109 -0.09 19.11 15.03
CA GLN A 109 1.25 18.78 15.52
C GLN A 109 2.12 18.09 14.45
N PRO A 110 1.66 17.04 13.74
CA PRO A 110 2.39 16.46 12.61
C PRO A 110 2.67 17.48 11.49
N TYR A 111 1.72 18.35 11.19
CA TYR A 111 1.89 19.41 10.19
C TYR A 111 2.96 20.44 10.61
N ALA A 112 2.98 20.86 11.87
CA ALA A 112 4.00 21.76 12.39
C ALA A 112 5.41 21.13 12.37
N ALA A 113 5.52 19.83 12.62
CA ALA A 113 6.79 19.11 12.51
C ALA A 113 7.29 19.05 11.05
N TYR A 114 6.38 18.81 10.10
CA TYR A 114 6.70 18.82 8.68
C TYR A 114 7.12 20.21 8.18
N THR A 115 6.37 21.26 8.51
CA THR A 115 6.71 22.63 8.11
C THR A 115 8.05 23.06 8.67
N LYS A 116 8.34 22.74 9.93
CA LYS A 116 9.65 23.01 10.53
C LYS A 116 10.78 22.30 9.77
N ALA A 117 10.64 21.01 9.50
CA ALA A 117 11.67 20.25 8.77
C ALA A 117 11.87 20.81 7.34
N LYS A 118 10.80 21.26 6.69
CA LYS A 118 10.85 21.90 5.36
C LYS A 118 11.59 23.25 5.43
N ASP A 119 11.28 24.07 6.43
CA ASP A 119 11.92 25.37 6.61
C ASP A 119 13.40 25.24 6.95
N ASP A 120 13.77 24.29 7.80
CA ASP A 120 15.16 23.97 8.13
C ASP A 120 15.96 23.55 6.88
N TYR A 121 15.39 22.72 6.02
CA TYR A 121 16.01 22.33 4.77
C TYR A 121 16.11 23.48 3.76
N ALA A 122 15.06 24.26 3.61
CA ALA A 122 15.03 25.44 2.75
C ALA A 122 16.05 26.51 3.21
N PHE A 123 16.16 26.73 4.53
CA PHE A 123 17.17 27.62 5.11
C PHE A 123 18.60 27.13 4.80
N PHE A 124 18.87 25.84 4.99
CA PHE A 124 20.18 25.26 4.67
C PHE A 124 20.57 25.52 3.20
N LEU A 125 19.65 25.32 2.26
CA LEU A 125 19.89 25.56 0.84
C LEU A 125 20.12 27.05 0.52
N SER A 126 19.28 27.93 1.10
CA SER A 126 19.35 29.37 0.82
C SER A 126 20.54 30.05 1.50
N ALA A 127 20.94 29.63 2.69
CA ALA A 127 22.08 30.19 3.42
C ALA A 127 23.41 29.89 2.73
N ASP A 128 23.53 28.75 2.08
CA ASP A 128 24.70 28.30 1.29
C ASP A 128 26.05 28.48 2.02
N TYR A 129 26.00 28.29 3.37
CA TYR A 129 27.12 28.60 4.27
C TYR A 129 28.41 27.84 3.89
N HIS A 130 28.30 26.54 3.62
CA HIS A 130 29.46 25.71 3.34
C HIS A 130 30.15 26.11 2.03
N ASN A 131 29.39 26.33 0.96
CA ASN A 131 29.97 26.73 -0.33
C ASN A 131 30.62 28.12 -0.26
N ARG A 132 30.01 29.06 0.47
CA ARG A 132 30.61 30.38 0.71
C ARG A 132 31.92 30.26 1.45
N LYS A 133 32.03 29.42 2.49
CA LYS A 133 33.26 29.18 3.24
C LYS A 133 34.33 28.49 2.38
N ILE A 134 33.97 27.49 1.60
CA ILE A 134 34.82 26.83 0.62
C ILE A 134 35.39 27.85 -0.40
N ALA A 135 34.57 28.74 -0.90
CA ALA A 135 34.98 29.77 -1.84
C ALA A 135 36.04 30.72 -1.23
N VAL A 136 35.93 31.07 0.07
CA VAL A 136 36.94 31.87 0.77
C VAL A 136 38.28 31.11 0.89
N ILE A 137 38.21 29.83 1.30
CA ILE A 137 39.45 29.01 1.44
C ILE A 137 40.10 28.82 0.06
N ASN A 138 39.34 28.62 -1.01
CA ASN A 138 39.85 28.52 -2.37
C ASN A 138 40.60 29.80 -2.79
N LYS A 139 40.09 30.99 -2.45
CA LYS A 139 40.84 32.26 -2.67
C LYS A 139 42.12 32.30 -1.85
N GLN A 140 42.14 31.82 -0.62
CA GLN A 140 43.32 31.74 0.22
C GLN A 140 44.36 30.80 -0.37
N ILE A 141 43.96 29.61 -0.84
CA ILE A 141 44.84 28.64 -1.51
C ILE A 141 45.44 29.25 -2.78
N ALA A 142 44.64 29.96 -3.58
CA ALA A 142 45.14 30.64 -4.77
C ALA A 142 46.25 31.66 -4.44
N ALA A 143 46.03 32.46 -3.39
CA ALA A 143 47.08 33.40 -2.90
C ALA A 143 48.32 32.69 -2.39
N GLN A 144 48.18 31.61 -1.61
CA GLN A 144 49.28 30.79 -1.13
C GLN A 144 50.08 30.15 -2.28
N LYS A 145 49.40 29.61 -3.31
CA LYS A 145 50.01 29.07 -4.52
C LYS A 145 50.78 30.15 -5.29
N GLY A 146 50.31 31.38 -5.32
CA GLY A 146 51.04 32.53 -5.89
C GLY A 146 52.33 32.87 -5.12
N ILE A 147 52.30 32.83 -3.78
CA ILE A 147 53.47 33.01 -2.91
C ILE A 147 54.47 31.86 -3.12
N LEU A 148 53.99 30.63 -3.13
CA LEU A 148 54.80 29.44 -3.37
C LEU A 148 55.57 29.52 -4.70
N GLN A 149 54.89 29.99 -5.78
CA GLN A 149 55.54 30.17 -7.07
C GLN A 149 56.72 31.18 -7.01
N LYS A 150 56.54 32.29 -6.30
CA LYS A 150 57.59 33.29 -6.07
C LYS A 150 58.74 32.71 -5.24
N SER A 151 58.42 31.96 -4.18
CA SER A 151 59.41 31.29 -3.34
C SER A 151 60.24 30.22 -4.14
N CYS A 152 59.56 29.48 -5.03
CA CYS A 152 60.25 28.55 -5.94
C CYS A 152 61.20 29.28 -6.91
N ALA A 153 60.84 30.43 -7.44
CA ALA A 153 61.72 31.27 -8.27
C ALA A 153 62.95 31.75 -7.45
N GLN A 154 62.74 32.23 -6.21
CA GLN A 154 63.81 32.61 -5.30
C GLN A 154 64.71 31.45 -4.95
N LEU A 155 64.19 30.24 -4.74
CA LEU A 155 64.98 29.03 -4.51
C LEU A 155 65.93 28.71 -5.71
N SER A 156 65.41 28.90 -6.94
CA SER A 156 66.23 28.70 -8.16
C SER A 156 67.45 29.64 -8.20
N VAL A 157 67.32 30.89 -7.76
CA VAL A 157 68.40 31.87 -7.62
C VAL A 157 69.37 31.43 -6.54
N SER A 158 68.89 31.05 -5.36
CA SER A 158 69.67 30.55 -4.26
C SER A 158 70.49 29.29 -4.66
N LYS A 159 69.87 28.39 -5.44
CA LYS A 159 70.57 27.20 -6.00
C LYS A 159 71.72 27.59 -6.92
N ALA A 160 71.54 28.60 -7.77
CA ALA A 160 72.57 29.10 -8.66
C ALA A 160 73.75 29.73 -7.86
N GLN A 161 73.43 30.49 -6.79
CA GLN A 161 74.42 31.07 -5.88
C GLN A 161 75.24 29.98 -5.18
N LEU A 162 74.57 28.93 -4.64
CA LEU A 162 75.21 27.78 -4.02
C LEU A 162 76.16 27.07 -5.01
N ALA A 163 75.73 26.81 -6.23
CA ALA A 163 76.55 26.21 -7.27
C ALA A 163 77.73 27.04 -7.64
N SER A 164 77.62 28.38 -7.60
CA SER A 164 78.77 29.28 -7.80
C SER A 164 79.79 29.25 -6.63
N ALA A 165 79.29 29.30 -5.38
CA ALA A 165 80.04 29.21 -4.17
C ALA A 165 80.78 27.84 -4.07
N GLN A 166 80.09 26.78 -4.46
CA GLN A 166 80.71 25.42 -4.52
C GLN A 166 81.89 25.37 -5.48
N ARG A 167 81.74 25.88 -6.69
CA ARG A 167 82.85 25.94 -7.67
C ARG A 167 84.04 26.74 -7.19
N LEU A 168 83.78 27.90 -6.54
CA LEU A 168 84.85 28.71 -5.95
C LEU A 168 85.57 27.97 -4.84
N PHE A 169 84.80 27.34 -3.92
CA PHE A 169 85.41 26.55 -2.84
C PHE A 169 86.23 25.34 -3.37
N GLU A 170 85.75 24.63 -4.43
CA GLU A 170 86.45 23.53 -5.07
C GLU A 170 87.77 24.02 -5.67
N MET A 171 87.82 25.21 -6.33
CA MET A 171 89.01 25.84 -6.85
C MET A 171 90.00 26.22 -5.74
N ASP A 172 89.50 26.89 -4.69
CA ASP A 172 90.36 27.31 -3.54
C ASP A 172 90.87 26.09 -2.76
N SER A 173 90.09 25.04 -2.63
CA SER A 173 90.56 23.76 -2.05
C SER A 173 91.68 23.11 -2.85
N ALA A 174 91.62 23.17 -4.18
CA ALA A 174 92.69 22.64 -5.06
C ALA A 174 93.96 23.49 -4.96
N LEU A 175 93.83 24.82 -4.82
CA LEU A 175 94.98 25.73 -4.59
C LEU A 175 95.61 25.51 -3.21
N PHE A 176 94.82 25.34 -2.17
CA PHE A 176 95.26 25.03 -0.80
C PHE A 176 96.07 23.70 -0.78
N ALA A 177 95.52 22.66 -1.44
CA ALA A 177 96.20 21.35 -1.56
C ALA A 177 97.61 21.46 -2.25
N LYS A 178 97.79 22.47 -3.13
CA LYS A 178 99.06 22.75 -3.80
C LYS A 178 99.99 23.70 -2.97
N GLY A 179 99.54 24.11 -1.76
CA GLY A 179 100.28 25.02 -0.90
C GLY A 179 100.31 26.47 -1.38
N MET A 180 99.40 26.86 -2.29
CA MET A 180 99.31 28.21 -2.87
C MET A 180 98.31 29.12 -2.15
N LEU A 181 97.58 28.61 -1.14
CA LEU A 181 96.58 29.37 -0.37
C LEU A 181 96.88 29.21 1.13
N SER A 182 96.68 30.20 1.93
CA SER A 182 96.81 30.11 3.38
C SER A 182 95.61 29.37 4.01
N LEU A 183 95.77 28.79 5.21
CA LEU A 183 94.69 28.11 5.95
C LEU A 183 93.51 29.08 6.24
N ALA A 184 93.83 30.34 6.56
CA ALA A 184 92.78 31.36 6.84
C ALA A 184 91.88 31.67 5.62
N GLU A 185 92.50 31.76 4.42
CA GLU A 185 91.80 31.95 3.16
C GLU A 185 90.92 30.72 2.80
N TYR A 186 91.46 29.51 2.97
CA TYR A 186 90.71 28.27 2.81
C TYR A 186 89.54 28.17 3.74
N GLU A 187 89.65 28.41 5.03
CA GLU A 187 88.54 28.41 6.01
C GLU A 187 87.57 29.51 5.70
N THR A 188 87.93 30.67 5.19
CA THR A 188 87.03 31.72 4.74
C THR A 188 86.23 31.29 3.56
N ALA A 189 86.81 30.67 2.53
CA ALA A 189 86.07 30.12 1.36
C ALA A 189 85.10 29.01 1.76
N LYS A 190 85.52 28.09 2.65
CA LYS A 190 84.66 27.04 3.21
C LYS A 190 83.47 27.59 3.95
N ASN A 191 83.70 28.57 4.83
CA ASN A 191 82.58 29.22 5.57
C ASN A 191 81.60 29.91 4.61
N GLY A 192 82.06 30.58 3.56
CA GLY A 192 81.21 31.17 2.50
C GLY A 192 80.41 30.14 1.79
N TYR A 193 80.97 28.98 1.44
CA TYR A 193 80.18 27.87 0.85
C TYR A 193 79.15 27.32 1.81
N LEU A 194 79.47 27.02 3.07
CA LEU A 194 78.57 26.51 4.08
C LEU A 194 77.45 27.49 4.36
N GLN A 195 77.70 28.80 4.38
CA GLN A 195 76.65 29.83 4.54
C GLN A 195 75.65 29.82 3.39
N GLN A 196 76.10 29.68 2.12
CA GLN A 196 75.21 29.59 0.96
C GLN A 196 74.38 28.26 0.97
N MET A 197 75.04 27.16 1.40
CA MET A 197 74.33 25.88 1.58
C MET A 197 73.21 25.99 2.64
N GLN A 198 73.50 26.59 3.80
CA GLN A 198 72.51 26.81 4.84
C GLN A 198 71.37 27.70 4.35
N SER A 199 71.67 28.77 3.59
CA SER A 199 70.66 29.64 3.00
C SER A 199 69.74 28.89 2.04
N TYR A 200 70.31 28.06 1.16
CA TYR A 200 69.52 27.23 0.22
C TYR A 200 68.64 26.22 0.94
N GLU A 201 69.13 25.48 1.93
CA GLU A 201 68.38 24.51 2.69
C GLU A 201 67.25 25.21 3.51
N SER A 202 67.48 26.37 4.07
CA SER A 202 66.49 27.16 4.77
C SER A 202 65.38 27.63 3.83
N ALA A 203 65.73 28.08 2.62
CA ALA A 203 64.71 28.44 1.60
C ALA A 203 63.90 27.23 1.13
N ARG A 204 64.52 26.08 0.98
CA ARG A 204 63.83 24.80 0.64
C ARG A 204 62.86 24.37 1.70
N LEU A 205 63.24 24.37 2.98
CA LEU A 205 62.37 24.09 4.11
C LEU A 205 61.18 25.07 4.17
N GLY A 206 61.43 26.34 3.84
CA GLY A 206 60.36 27.33 3.73
C GLY A 206 59.29 26.98 2.68
N ILE A 207 59.75 26.45 1.52
CA ILE A 207 58.85 25.96 0.47
C ILE A 207 58.03 24.74 0.93
N ASP A 208 58.66 23.78 1.58
CA ASP A 208 57.99 22.58 2.09
C ASP A 208 56.92 22.94 3.13
N ASN A 209 57.22 23.88 4.03
CA ASN A 209 56.24 24.44 4.99
C ASN A 209 55.07 25.14 4.30
N GLN A 210 55.30 25.89 3.21
CA GLN A 210 54.22 26.51 2.43
C GLN A 210 53.36 25.46 1.74
N ARG A 211 53.92 24.39 1.20
CA ARG A 211 53.18 23.27 0.63
C ARG A 211 52.32 22.58 1.66
N MET A 212 52.86 22.31 2.86
CA MET A 212 52.11 21.74 3.97
C MET A 212 50.90 22.63 4.35
N GLY A 213 51.06 23.97 4.39
CA GLY A 213 49.98 24.90 4.64
C GLY A 213 48.88 24.86 3.57
N ILE A 214 49.26 24.68 2.29
CA ILE A 214 48.26 24.50 1.21
C ILE A 214 47.51 23.16 1.38
N LEU A 215 48.20 22.05 1.64
CA LEU A 215 47.58 20.74 1.89
C LEU A 215 46.59 20.78 3.07
N GLN A 216 46.94 21.49 4.14
CA GLN A 216 46.07 21.68 5.30
C GLN A 216 44.80 22.47 4.94
N SER A 217 44.94 23.47 4.07
CA SER A 217 43.77 24.23 3.56
C SER A 217 42.90 23.36 2.63
N GLU A 218 43.48 22.52 1.77
CA GLU A 218 42.78 21.57 0.93
C GLU A 218 42.03 20.50 1.76
N GLN A 219 42.65 20.01 2.85
CA GLN A 219 42.01 19.13 3.81
C GLN A 219 40.80 19.79 4.44
N SER A 220 40.92 21.06 4.82
CA SER A 220 39.77 21.80 5.40
C SER A 220 38.59 21.95 4.42
N ILE A 221 38.84 22.03 3.12
CA ILE A 221 37.79 22.03 2.09
C ILE A 221 37.10 20.67 2.07
N PHE A 222 37.86 19.57 2.03
CA PHE A 222 37.31 18.22 2.05
C PHE A 222 36.39 18.00 3.26
N ASP A 223 36.85 18.40 4.45
CA ASP A 223 36.07 18.26 5.68
C ASP A 223 34.76 19.08 5.63
N LEU A 224 34.80 20.29 5.06
CA LEU A 224 33.62 21.12 4.86
C LEU A 224 32.63 20.52 3.83
N GLU A 225 33.11 19.91 2.76
CA GLU A 225 32.31 19.22 1.77
C GLU A 225 31.60 18.01 2.40
N GLN A 226 32.32 17.21 3.20
CA GLN A 226 31.70 16.11 3.94
C GLN A 226 30.64 16.59 4.90
N GLN A 227 30.90 17.60 5.69
CA GLN A 227 29.92 18.19 6.62
C GLN A 227 28.67 18.72 5.88
N ARG A 228 28.87 19.33 4.69
CA ARG A 228 27.76 19.77 3.86
C ARG A 228 26.87 18.61 3.44
N ILE A 229 27.48 17.54 2.90
CA ILE A 229 26.79 16.34 2.44
C ILE A 229 26.04 15.67 3.59
N GLU A 230 26.68 15.51 4.74
CA GLU A 230 26.07 14.90 5.92
C GLU A 230 24.88 15.73 6.43
N THR A 231 25.04 17.03 6.53
CA THR A 231 23.98 17.94 6.99
C THR A 231 22.81 17.92 6.02
N GLU A 232 23.08 18.01 4.70
CA GLU A 232 22.05 17.94 3.67
C GLU A 232 21.26 16.62 3.72
N ASN A 233 21.97 15.49 3.83
CA ASN A 233 21.35 14.18 3.93
C ASN A 233 20.49 14.05 5.20
N ASN A 234 20.99 14.50 6.35
CA ASN A 234 20.24 14.45 7.60
C ASN A 234 18.96 15.29 7.54
N LEU A 235 19.05 16.51 6.99
CA LEU A 235 17.88 17.38 6.82
C LEU A 235 16.87 16.77 5.84
N ARG A 236 17.33 16.18 4.74
CA ARG A 236 16.47 15.50 3.77
C ARG A 236 15.76 14.28 4.37
N ILE A 237 16.48 13.46 5.15
CA ILE A 237 15.90 12.30 5.85
C ILE A 237 14.86 12.78 6.87
N THR A 238 15.16 13.83 7.62
CA THR A 238 14.22 14.41 8.60
C THR A 238 12.95 14.93 7.91
N LEU A 239 13.09 15.62 6.78
CA LEU A 239 11.97 16.10 6.00
C LEU A 239 11.11 14.96 5.45
N SER A 240 11.73 13.95 4.83
CA SER A 240 10.97 12.79 4.30
C SER A 240 10.25 12.02 5.41
N ALA A 241 10.91 11.80 6.55
CA ALA A 241 10.29 11.13 7.69
C ALA A 241 9.10 11.94 8.26
N ALA A 242 9.21 13.26 8.35
CA ALA A 242 8.12 14.12 8.79
C ALA A 242 6.95 14.13 7.79
N ALA A 243 7.23 14.10 6.49
CA ALA A 243 6.21 14.03 5.43
C ALA A 243 5.47 12.68 5.46
N GLU A 244 6.19 11.57 5.56
CA GLU A 244 5.61 10.23 5.66
C GLU A 244 4.75 10.08 6.93
N TYR A 245 5.24 10.59 8.05
CA TYR A 245 4.49 10.58 9.31
C TYR A 245 3.19 11.39 9.19
N LEU A 246 3.25 12.59 8.62
CA LEU A 246 2.06 13.42 8.38
C LEU A 246 1.07 12.73 7.45
N LEU A 247 1.53 12.12 6.36
CA LEU A 247 0.68 11.37 5.43
C LEU A 247 0.00 10.16 6.11
N ALA A 248 0.73 9.45 6.97
CA ALA A 248 0.17 8.35 7.75
C ALA A 248 -0.91 8.84 8.72
N GLN A 249 -0.71 9.98 9.38
CA GLN A 249 -1.71 10.58 10.26
C GLN A 249 -2.94 11.07 9.49
N ILE A 250 -2.76 11.70 8.32
CA ILE A 250 -3.87 12.08 7.44
C ILE A 250 -4.68 10.84 7.03
N THR A 251 -4.00 9.77 6.63
CA THR A 251 -4.66 8.51 6.23
C THR A 251 -5.44 7.88 7.40
N ALA A 252 -4.90 7.93 8.61
CA ALA A 252 -5.58 7.45 9.81
C ALA A 252 -6.81 8.32 10.14
N TRP A 253 -6.69 9.63 10.03
CA TRP A 253 -7.77 10.58 10.21
C TRP A 253 -8.88 10.38 9.16
N GLU A 254 -8.52 10.27 7.86
CA GLU A 254 -9.48 9.97 6.79
C GLU A 254 -10.26 8.66 7.08
N LYS A 255 -9.54 7.59 7.44
CA LYS A 255 -10.17 6.31 7.78
C LYS A 255 -11.13 6.40 8.97
N SER A 256 -10.92 7.32 9.88
CA SER A 256 -11.73 7.47 11.09
C SER A 256 -12.95 8.35 10.86
N TYR A 257 -12.77 9.49 10.20
CA TYR A 257 -13.77 10.54 10.13
C TYR A 257 -14.41 10.72 8.75
N VAL A 258 -13.76 10.25 7.67
CA VAL A 258 -14.30 10.34 6.31
C VAL A 258 -14.91 9.01 5.91
N VAL A 259 -16.18 9.06 5.56
CA VAL A 259 -16.93 7.91 5.07
C VAL A 259 -16.90 7.95 3.55
N SER A 260 -16.27 6.97 2.91
CA SER A 260 -16.12 6.90 1.45
C SER A 260 -16.76 5.64 0.86
N ALA A 261 -17.13 5.71 -0.43
CA ALA A 261 -17.69 4.60 -1.18
C ALA A 261 -16.64 3.50 -1.38
N PRO A 262 -16.94 2.24 -1.01
CA PRO A 262 -16.00 1.13 -1.20
C PRO A 262 -15.95 0.61 -2.66
N CYS A 263 -16.99 0.87 -3.46
CA CYS A 263 -17.13 0.45 -4.85
C CYS A 263 -18.03 1.41 -5.62
N ASP A 264 -18.01 1.32 -6.95
CA ASP A 264 -18.95 2.03 -7.82
C ASP A 264 -20.37 1.46 -7.62
N GLY A 265 -21.38 2.32 -7.53
CA GLY A 265 -22.74 1.86 -7.35
C GLY A 265 -23.74 2.94 -6.95
N ILE A 266 -24.90 2.51 -6.50
CA ILE A 266 -26.00 3.37 -6.03
C ILE A 266 -26.07 3.35 -4.51
N VAL A 267 -26.10 4.54 -3.91
CA VAL A 267 -26.25 4.71 -2.46
C VAL A 267 -27.68 4.41 -2.04
N THR A 268 -27.84 3.59 -1.01
CA THR A 268 -29.12 3.34 -0.32
C THR A 268 -28.95 3.69 1.16
N MET A 269 -29.76 4.63 1.62
CA MET A 269 -29.75 5.08 3.01
C MET A 269 -30.72 4.21 3.84
N THR A 270 -30.26 3.78 5.03
CA THR A 270 -31.09 2.93 5.89
C THR A 270 -31.68 3.69 7.08
N LYS A 271 -30.85 4.29 7.89
CA LYS A 271 -31.25 4.93 9.17
C LYS A 271 -30.86 6.41 9.23
N TYR A 272 -29.80 6.78 8.52
CA TYR A 272 -29.20 8.11 8.59
C TYR A 272 -29.42 8.86 7.28
N TRP A 273 -30.17 9.98 7.37
CA TRP A 273 -30.64 10.74 6.21
C TRP A 273 -30.18 12.19 6.20
N GLN A 274 -29.69 12.68 7.35
CA GLN A 274 -29.40 14.10 7.53
C GLN A 274 -28.19 14.31 8.43
N LYS A 275 -27.55 15.47 8.25
CA LYS A 275 -26.51 15.96 9.18
C LYS A 275 -27.06 16.12 10.59
N ASN A 276 -26.17 16.19 11.57
CA ASN A 276 -26.43 16.32 13.00
C ASN A 276 -27.06 15.07 13.67
N GLN A 277 -27.12 13.93 13.01
CA GLN A 277 -27.51 12.65 13.62
C GLN A 277 -26.29 12.01 14.31
N ASN A 278 -26.49 11.45 15.50
CA ASN A 278 -25.45 10.72 16.22
C ASN A 278 -25.36 9.27 15.72
N VAL A 279 -24.14 8.80 15.56
CA VAL A 279 -23.79 7.47 15.05
C VAL A 279 -22.83 6.82 16.03
N ASN A 280 -22.99 5.51 16.26
CA ASN A 280 -22.05 4.73 17.05
C ASN A 280 -21.04 4.00 16.13
N ALA A 281 -19.87 3.72 16.66
CA ALA A 281 -18.89 2.89 15.95
C ALA A 281 -19.48 1.51 15.62
N GLY A 282 -19.30 1.07 14.37
CA GLY A 282 -19.84 -0.20 13.85
C GLY A 282 -21.28 -0.12 13.34
N GLU A 283 -21.98 1.02 13.45
CA GLU A 283 -23.29 1.19 12.83
C GLU A 283 -23.18 1.43 11.33
N VAL A 284 -24.09 0.80 10.56
CA VAL A 284 -24.22 0.98 9.11
C VAL A 284 -24.85 2.33 8.84
N LEU A 285 -24.15 3.21 8.16
CA LEU A 285 -24.60 4.53 7.76
C LEU A 285 -25.46 4.44 6.50
N MET A 286 -24.96 3.74 5.51
CA MET A 286 -25.57 3.54 4.21
C MET A 286 -25.01 2.29 3.55
N THR A 287 -25.63 1.86 2.46
CA THR A 287 -25.19 0.71 1.68
C THR A 287 -24.97 1.15 0.24
N VAL A 288 -23.85 0.78 -0.36
CA VAL A 288 -23.59 0.99 -1.78
C VAL A 288 -23.91 -0.31 -2.51
N VAL A 289 -24.88 -0.26 -3.40
CA VAL A 289 -25.29 -1.37 -4.27
C VAL A 289 -24.51 -1.26 -5.56
N PRO A 290 -23.57 -2.21 -5.86
CA PRO A 290 -22.79 -2.16 -7.06
C PRO A 290 -23.65 -2.19 -8.32
N GLU A 291 -23.29 -1.39 -9.33
CA GLU A 291 -23.86 -1.45 -10.68
C GLU A 291 -22.96 -2.26 -11.60
N GLY A 292 -23.53 -2.98 -12.54
CA GLY A 292 -22.83 -3.76 -13.55
C GLY A 292 -23.63 -5.00 -13.99
N ASP A 293 -23.02 -5.84 -14.83
CA ASP A 293 -23.54 -7.15 -15.21
C ASP A 293 -23.74 -8.01 -13.97
N VAL A 294 -24.97 -7.99 -13.49
CA VAL A 294 -25.35 -8.61 -12.24
C VAL A 294 -25.61 -10.10 -12.52
N ARG A 295 -24.56 -10.93 -12.43
CA ARG A 295 -24.78 -12.38 -12.37
C ARG A 295 -25.55 -12.71 -11.10
N ILE A 296 -26.74 -13.24 -11.31
CA ILE A 296 -27.56 -13.69 -10.19
C ILE A 296 -27.06 -15.04 -9.76
N ILE A 297 -26.66 -15.17 -8.52
CA ILE A 297 -26.20 -16.41 -7.90
C ILE A 297 -27.13 -16.81 -6.76
N GLY A 298 -27.33 -18.11 -6.60
CA GLY A 298 -28.06 -18.66 -5.45
C GLY A 298 -27.10 -19.43 -4.55
N LYS A 299 -27.11 -19.08 -3.27
CA LYS A 299 -26.42 -19.84 -2.22
C LYS A 299 -27.42 -20.75 -1.53
N ILE A 300 -27.25 -22.07 -1.66
CA ILE A 300 -28.11 -23.09 -1.07
C ILE A 300 -27.42 -23.65 0.16
N LEU A 301 -28.12 -23.65 1.28
CA LEU A 301 -27.68 -24.29 2.52
C LEU A 301 -28.29 -25.71 2.58
N LEU A 302 -27.50 -26.70 2.22
CA LEU A 302 -27.88 -28.10 2.19
C LEU A 302 -27.60 -28.77 3.55
N PRO A 303 -28.64 -29.31 4.22
CA PRO A 303 -28.45 -30.08 5.44
C PRO A 303 -27.53 -31.32 5.19
N PRO A 304 -26.77 -31.79 6.18
CA PRO A 304 -25.92 -32.99 6.04
C PRO A 304 -26.69 -34.22 5.63
N GLN A 305 -27.98 -34.28 6.00
CA GLN A 305 -28.89 -35.37 5.62
C GLN A 305 -29.21 -35.29 4.12
N GLY A 306 -28.71 -36.26 3.37
CA GLY A 306 -28.89 -36.32 1.91
C GLY A 306 -27.78 -35.65 1.08
N ALA A 307 -26.83 -34.94 1.72
CA ALA A 307 -25.73 -34.25 1.01
C ALA A 307 -24.87 -35.19 0.15
N GLY A 308 -24.67 -36.44 0.55
CA GLY A 308 -23.92 -37.41 -0.23
C GLY A 308 -24.58 -37.83 -1.56
N LYS A 309 -25.83 -37.46 -1.81
CA LYS A 309 -26.54 -37.76 -3.07
C LYS A 309 -26.43 -36.58 -4.07
N VAL A 310 -26.00 -35.41 -3.61
CA VAL A 310 -25.96 -34.19 -4.40
C VAL A 310 -24.63 -34.10 -5.15
N LYS A 311 -24.70 -33.80 -6.46
CA LYS A 311 -23.55 -33.68 -7.35
C LYS A 311 -23.64 -32.40 -8.18
N VAL A 312 -22.47 -31.87 -8.56
CA VAL A 312 -22.38 -30.76 -9.50
C VAL A 312 -23.06 -31.13 -10.82
N GLY A 313 -23.79 -30.18 -11.41
CA GLY A 313 -24.56 -30.37 -12.65
C GLY A 313 -26.00 -30.88 -12.46
N GLN A 314 -26.43 -31.23 -11.24
CA GLN A 314 -27.82 -31.58 -10.96
C GLN A 314 -28.73 -30.38 -11.06
N THR A 315 -29.98 -30.64 -11.48
CA THR A 315 -31.04 -29.60 -11.59
C THR A 315 -31.65 -29.32 -10.23
N VAL A 316 -31.87 -28.05 -9.96
CA VAL A 316 -32.54 -27.55 -8.76
C VAL A 316 -33.75 -26.75 -9.14
N ASN A 317 -34.88 -27.08 -8.55
CA ASN A 317 -36.13 -26.29 -8.67
C ASN A 317 -36.17 -25.28 -7.51
N VAL A 318 -36.14 -24.01 -7.83
CA VAL A 318 -36.19 -22.93 -6.84
C VAL A 318 -37.57 -22.36 -6.75
N LYS A 319 -38.13 -22.35 -5.53
CA LYS A 319 -39.42 -21.74 -5.17
C LYS A 319 -39.13 -20.54 -4.28
N PHE A 320 -39.48 -19.36 -4.75
CA PHE A 320 -39.24 -18.12 -3.99
C PHE A 320 -40.40 -17.88 -3.00
N ASP A 321 -40.06 -17.46 -1.78
CA ASP A 321 -41.07 -17.16 -0.74
C ASP A 321 -41.91 -15.95 -1.11
N SER A 322 -41.35 -14.97 -1.83
CA SER A 322 -42.07 -13.77 -2.31
C SER A 322 -43.00 -14.02 -3.48
N TYR A 323 -42.93 -15.19 -4.15
CA TYR A 323 -43.73 -15.53 -5.32
C TYR A 323 -44.37 -16.90 -5.16
N PRO A 324 -45.67 -17.02 -4.83
CA PRO A 324 -46.32 -18.30 -4.65
C PRO A 324 -46.16 -19.21 -5.87
N TYR A 325 -45.52 -20.37 -5.67
CA TYR A 325 -45.16 -21.27 -6.77
C TYR A 325 -46.32 -21.85 -7.55
N MET A 326 -47.54 -21.89 -6.96
CA MET A 326 -48.77 -22.30 -7.63
C MET A 326 -49.23 -21.31 -8.71
N GLU A 327 -48.91 -20.02 -8.53
CA GLU A 327 -49.28 -18.97 -9.48
C GLU A 327 -48.15 -18.60 -10.44
N TYR A 328 -46.92 -18.59 -9.93
CA TYR A 328 -45.75 -18.11 -10.68
C TYR A 328 -44.93 -19.24 -11.26
N GLY A 329 -45.00 -20.46 -10.70
CA GLY A 329 -44.13 -21.58 -11.07
C GLY A 329 -42.81 -21.58 -10.30
N MET A 330 -41.83 -22.32 -10.80
CA MET A 330 -40.49 -22.51 -10.20
C MET A 330 -39.43 -22.09 -11.21
N VAL A 331 -38.25 -21.66 -10.73
CA VAL A 331 -37.12 -21.41 -11.58
C VAL A 331 -36.20 -22.62 -11.54
N LYS A 332 -35.81 -23.13 -12.73
CA LYS A 332 -34.89 -24.26 -12.85
C LYS A 332 -33.46 -23.74 -13.02
N VAL A 333 -32.54 -24.21 -12.16
CA VAL A 333 -31.13 -23.87 -12.18
C VAL A 333 -30.28 -25.13 -12.03
N THR A 334 -28.99 -25.02 -12.28
CA THR A 334 -28.02 -26.10 -12.14
C THR A 334 -26.99 -25.80 -11.06
N ILE A 335 -26.57 -26.84 -10.34
CA ILE A 335 -25.51 -26.72 -9.32
C ILE A 335 -24.17 -26.51 -10.03
N ARG A 336 -23.51 -25.37 -9.76
CA ARG A 336 -22.21 -25.02 -10.28
C ARG A 336 -21.09 -25.53 -9.37
N ASN A 337 -21.27 -25.39 -8.07
CA ASN A 337 -20.23 -25.73 -7.09
C ASN A 337 -20.84 -26.26 -5.78
N ILE A 338 -20.07 -27.10 -5.08
CA ILE A 338 -20.42 -27.67 -3.77
C ILE A 338 -19.24 -27.46 -2.83
N SER A 339 -19.47 -26.85 -1.67
CA SER A 339 -18.44 -26.68 -0.65
C SER A 339 -17.97 -28.03 -0.12
N LEU A 340 -16.63 -28.21 -0.03
CA LEU A 340 -16.04 -29.42 0.55
C LEU A 340 -16.15 -29.47 2.07
N VAL A 341 -16.37 -28.35 2.72
CA VAL A 341 -16.43 -28.21 4.16
C VAL A 341 -17.79 -27.66 4.57
N PRO A 342 -18.48 -28.26 5.56
CA PRO A 342 -19.74 -27.72 6.06
C PRO A 342 -19.51 -26.41 6.83
N VAL A 343 -20.37 -25.44 6.61
CA VAL A 343 -20.40 -24.18 7.34
C VAL A 343 -21.39 -24.28 8.52
N GLN A 344 -21.11 -23.58 9.61
CA GLN A 344 -22.01 -23.49 10.76
C GLN A 344 -23.04 -22.39 10.50
N VAL A 345 -24.33 -22.75 10.47
CA VAL A 345 -25.43 -21.82 10.17
C VAL A 345 -26.00 -21.23 11.46
N LYS A 346 -26.15 -22.09 12.49
CA LYS A 346 -26.57 -21.73 13.86
C LYS A 346 -25.85 -22.62 14.85
N GLU A 347 -25.96 -22.29 16.15
CA GLU A 347 -25.37 -23.12 17.21
C GLU A 347 -25.85 -24.59 17.07
N GLY A 348 -24.92 -25.48 16.70
CA GLY A 348 -25.19 -26.92 16.52
C GLY A 348 -25.63 -27.36 15.10
N GLU A 349 -26.01 -26.45 14.21
CA GLU A 349 -26.46 -26.79 12.85
C GLU A 349 -25.33 -26.56 11.82
N LYS A 350 -24.96 -27.61 11.09
CA LYS A 350 -24.00 -27.56 10.00
C LYS A 350 -24.72 -27.77 8.67
N ALA A 351 -24.35 -27.04 7.63
CA ALA A 351 -24.85 -27.20 6.28
C ALA A 351 -23.73 -27.12 5.24
N TYR A 352 -23.86 -27.79 4.12
CA TYR A 352 -22.99 -27.62 2.98
C TYR A 352 -23.50 -26.45 2.14
N MET A 353 -22.58 -25.57 1.70
CA MET A 353 -22.94 -24.47 0.82
C MET A 353 -22.82 -24.93 -0.64
N LEU A 354 -23.93 -24.80 -1.40
CA LEU A 354 -23.94 -25.00 -2.83
C LEU A 354 -24.15 -23.67 -3.53
N GLU A 355 -23.55 -23.53 -4.68
CA GLU A 355 -23.69 -22.38 -5.54
C GLU A 355 -24.41 -22.76 -6.84
N VAL A 356 -25.45 -22.02 -7.16
CA VAL A 356 -26.21 -22.15 -8.40
C VAL A 356 -26.19 -20.83 -9.15
N GLU A 357 -26.12 -20.90 -10.48
CA GLU A 357 -26.13 -19.74 -11.36
C GLU A 357 -27.52 -19.60 -11.99
N PHE A 358 -28.07 -18.41 -11.94
CA PHE A 358 -29.33 -18.07 -12.57
C PHE A 358 -29.07 -17.44 -13.95
N PRO A 359 -29.99 -17.64 -14.92
CA PRO A 359 -29.94 -16.87 -16.15
C PRO A 359 -30.20 -15.38 -15.86
N GLU A 360 -29.77 -14.49 -16.76
CA GLU A 360 -29.93 -13.05 -16.63
C GLU A 360 -31.35 -12.62 -16.27
N LYS A 361 -32.37 -13.39 -16.72
CA LYS A 361 -33.77 -13.19 -16.40
C LYS A 361 -34.29 -14.36 -15.61
N LEU A 362 -34.96 -14.10 -14.48
CA LEU A 362 -35.58 -15.12 -13.66
C LEU A 362 -36.88 -15.62 -14.32
N THR A 363 -36.76 -16.48 -15.31
CA THR A 363 -37.89 -17.05 -16.03
C THR A 363 -38.38 -18.33 -15.33
N THR A 364 -39.64 -18.39 -14.98
CA THR A 364 -40.23 -19.55 -14.31
C THR A 364 -40.70 -20.63 -15.30
N THR A 365 -41.05 -21.81 -14.78
CA THR A 365 -41.66 -22.90 -15.54
C THR A 365 -42.96 -22.53 -16.20
N TYR A 366 -43.65 -21.47 -15.77
CA TYR A 366 -44.87 -20.94 -16.38
C TYR A 366 -44.62 -19.78 -17.34
N HIS A 367 -43.35 -19.58 -17.75
CA HIS A 367 -42.88 -18.50 -18.65
C HIS A 367 -43.18 -17.09 -18.14
N LYS A 368 -43.25 -16.93 -16.82
CA LYS A 368 -43.36 -15.62 -16.19
C LYS A 368 -41.99 -15.12 -15.83
N GLU A 369 -41.68 -13.84 -16.08
CA GLU A 369 -40.48 -13.16 -15.62
C GLU A 369 -40.72 -12.64 -14.20
N LEU A 370 -39.85 -13.00 -13.25
CA LEU A 370 -39.86 -12.48 -11.89
C LEU A 370 -38.95 -11.27 -11.79
N THR A 371 -39.40 -10.25 -11.07
CA THR A 371 -38.52 -9.10 -10.75
C THR A 371 -37.55 -9.53 -9.68
N PHE A 372 -36.26 -9.42 -9.99
CA PHE A 372 -35.20 -9.70 -9.02
C PHE A 372 -35.17 -8.62 -7.92
N SER A 373 -35.03 -9.04 -6.70
CA SER A 373 -34.71 -8.21 -5.53
C SER A 373 -33.50 -8.80 -4.81
N GLN A 374 -32.69 -7.98 -4.20
CA GLN A 374 -31.54 -8.47 -3.41
C GLN A 374 -32.01 -9.35 -2.24
N GLU A 375 -31.26 -10.41 -1.95
CA GLU A 375 -31.49 -11.33 -0.84
C GLU A 375 -32.84 -12.03 -0.86
N MET A 376 -33.33 -12.42 -2.05
CA MET A 376 -34.55 -13.23 -2.14
C MET A 376 -34.34 -14.59 -1.52
N THR A 377 -35.21 -14.94 -0.55
CA THR A 377 -35.22 -16.25 0.09
C THR A 377 -36.18 -17.22 -0.59
N GLY A 378 -35.93 -18.50 -0.40
CA GLY A 378 -36.80 -19.52 -0.96
C GLY A 378 -36.39 -20.94 -0.57
N THR A 379 -37.11 -21.91 -1.15
CA THR A 379 -36.84 -23.34 -1.01
C THR A 379 -36.25 -23.88 -2.31
N ALA A 380 -35.11 -24.54 -2.21
CA ALA A 380 -34.43 -25.25 -3.30
C ALA A 380 -34.75 -26.74 -3.20
N GLU A 381 -35.33 -27.29 -4.23
CA GLU A 381 -35.58 -28.73 -4.37
C GLU A 381 -34.55 -29.34 -5.31
N ILE A 382 -33.55 -29.98 -4.75
CA ILE A 382 -32.42 -30.59 -5.51
C ILE A 382 -32.91 -31.95 -6.03
N ILE A 383 -32.93 -32.10 -7.36
CA ILE A 383 -33.32 -33.36 -8.01
C ILE A 383 -32.06 -34.26 -8.05
N THR A 384 -32.12 -35.35 -7.29
CA THR A 384 -31.05 -36.36 -7.25
C THR A 384 -31.36 -37.53 -8.20
N ASP A 385 -30.61 -38.62 -8.08
CA ASP A 385 -30.77 -39.78 -8.94
C ASP A 385 -32.19 -40.35 -8.87
N ASP A 386 -32.71 -40.79 -10.01
CA ASP A 386 -34.03 -41.43 -10.10
C ASP A 386 -34.08 -42.74 -9.28
N LEU A 387 -34.94 -42.76 -8.28
CA LEU A 387 -35.24 -43.97 -7.52
C LEU A 387 -36.40 -44.73 -8.15
N ARG A 388 -36.29 -46.05 -8.19
CA ARG A 388 -37.46 -46.90 -8.58
C ARG A 388 -38.45 -46.87 -7.44
N LEU A 389 -39.76 -46.81 -7.77
CA LEU A 389 -40.81 -46.81 -6.76
C LEU A 389 -40.71 -48.01 -5.82
N LEU A 390 -40.24 -49.14 -6.33
CA LEU A 390 -39.97 -50.38 -5.60
C LEU A 390 -38.87 -50.18 -4.53
N ASP A 391 -37.83 -49.40 -4.79
CA ASP A 391 -36.72 -49.18 -3.88
C ASP A 391 -37.16 -48.40 -2.62
N LYS A 392 -38.15 -47.52 -2.74
CA LYS A 392 -38.73 -46.79 -1.60
C LYS A 392 -39.41 -47.70 -0.55
N PHE A 393 -40.04 -48.77 -1.04
CA PHE A 393 -40.63 -49.79 -0.17
C PHE A 393 -39.64 -50.82 0.36
N THR A 394 -38.69 -51.19 -0.45
CA THR A 394 -37.72 -52.26 -0.10
C THR A 394 -36.52 -51.79 0.73
N ASN A 395 -36.10 -50.53 0.59
CA ASN A 395 -34.93 -50.01 1.33
C ASN A 395 -35.14 -49.97 2.87
N PRO A 396 -36.30 -49.55 3.41
CA PRO A 396 -36.56 -49.65 4.87
C PRO A 396 -36.52 -51.10 5.36
N ILE A 397 -37.04 -52.03 4.56
CA ILE A 397 -37.06 -53.48 4.90
C ILE A 397 -35.63 -54.08 4.87
N LYS A 398 -34.84 -53.73 3.83
CA LYS A 398 -33.44 -54.16 3.72
C LYS A 398 -32.58 -53.61 4.83
N SER A 399 -32.88 -52.41 5.37
CA SER A 399 -32.10 -51.81 6.48
C SER A 399 -32.39 -52.55 7.82
N VAL A 400 -33.57 -53.12 7.98
CA VAL A 400 -33.90 -53.91 9.16
C VAL A 400 -33.37 -55.34 9.11
N ILE A 401 -33.26 -55.95 7.88
CA ILE A 401 -32.76 -57.29 7.69
C ILE A 401 -31.19 -57.39 7.73
N LYS A 402 -30.52 -56.25 7.47
CA LYS A 402 -29.03 -56.16 7.48
C LYS A 402 -28.44 -55.75 8.83
N LYS A 403 -29.25 -55.59 9.86
CA LYS A 403 -28.84 -55.52 11.25
C LYS A 403 -28.87 -56.91 11.85
#